data_1e9fe7529dbcb7f02454e3eeab68a01f
#
_entry.id   1e9fe7529dbcb7f02454e3eeab68a01f
#
_cell.length_a   1.000
_cell.length_b   1.000
_cell.length_c   1.000
_cell.angle_alpha   90.00
_cell.angle_beta   90.00
_cell.angle_gamma   90.00
#
_symmetry.space_group_name_H-M   'P 1'
#
loop_
_entity.id
_entity.type
_entity.pdbx_description
1 polymer ?
#
loop_
_entity_poly.entity_id
_entity_poly.type
_entity_poly.pdbx_seq_one_letter_code
_entity_poly.pdbx_strand_id
1 'polypeptide(L)'
;MNTFLKNTAILAVGLLSVLSSCSGDFLDNKPTDAVDSGIVPVPSNAGRIFNGAWYNLFEYSSTYANIGYRALMLQDDMMADDVVSRPMYGFNSSYQFNDVGMPANNRTAFAWYLMYKTIDNCNTAISITATGDDNTADFRHSQGQAYALRAFCYLHLAQHYQFTYLKDLSAPAVPLYTEPTASTTEPKGKATLEEIYTQIFKDLNKAKELLEGYVRPDDKSKFKPDVSVVNGLLARAYLLTGQWNEAAGAALEAAEGYTLMTDAKTYMGFNDISNTEWMWGHPQSVSQSDASYNFYYIDVVIPDAYNSFMADPHFKDIFEAGDIRLELFQWMREGYLGYRKFRIRADQTGDIVVMRSAEMYLIAAEALAREGRLEEAVKPLNTLRNARGLANYDLAGKTQERLVDDILLERRRELWGEGFGITDILRTQRSVERMPLTKEEAEKTYDCWQQGDTYREYNPEGHWFTSFPDGTKFVPNSVYYLYAIPEKETNANPNL
;
A
#
# COMPACT_ATOMS: atom_id res chain seq x y z
N MET A 1 -26.96 61.14 -38.45
CA MET A 1 -25.55 60.76 -38.65
C MET A 1 -24.74 60.69 -37.34
N ASN A 2 -25.21 61.19 -36.19
CA ASN A 2 -24.47 61.22 -34.95
C ASN A 2 -24.74 60.05 -33.97
N THR A 3 -25.78 59.26 -34.22
CA THR A 3 -26.12 58.12 -33.34
C THR A 3 -25.41 56.84 -33.75
N PHE A 4 -25.09 56.70 -35.04
CA PHE A 4 -24.39 55.50 -35.56
C PHE A 4 -22.93 55.46 -35.15
N LEU A 5 -22.26 56.63 -35.12
CA LEU A 5 -20.88 56.77 -34.72
C LEU A 5 -20.64 56.55 -33.21
N LYS A 6 -21.64 56.88 -32.36
CA LYS A 6 -21.53 56.62 -30.92
C LYS A 6 -21.66 55.12 -30.55
N ASN A 7 -22.51 54.40 -31.25
CA ASN A 7 -22.70 52.95 -31.00
C ASN A 7 -21.53 52.14 -31.53
N THR A 8 -20.87 52.58 -32.59
CA THR A 8 -19.68 51.91 -33.13
C THR A 8 -18.42 52.12 -32.23
N ALA A 9 -18.32 53.29 -31.58
CA ALA A 9 -17.25 53.58 -30.63
C ALA A 9 -17.40 52.79 -29.33
N ILE A 10 -18.63 52.58 -28.85
CA ILE A 10 -18.90 51.76 -27.65
C ILE A 10 -18.66 50.27 -27.92
N LEU A 11 -18.97 49.76 -29.12
CA LEU A 11 -18.64 48.40 -29.51
C LEU A 11 -17.13 48.15 -29.67
N ALA A 12 -16.40 49.15 -30.19
CA ALA A 12 -14.92 49.04 -30.34
C ALA A 12 -14.18 49.07 -28.98
N VAL A 13 -14.67 49.84 -27.99
CA VAL A 13 -14.09 49.88 -26.65
C VAL A 13 -14.47 48.61 -25.87
N GLY A 14 -15.67 48.04 -26.07
CA GLY A 14 -16.07 46.77 -25.50
C GLY A 14 -15.28 45.55 -26.05
N LEU A 15 -14.87 45.57 -27.33
CA LEU A 15 -14.03 44.51 -27.90
C LEU A 15 -12.55 44.61 -27.51
N LEU A 16 -12.04 45.80 -27.21
CA LEU A 16 -10.66 46.01 -26.78
C LEU A 16 -10.44 45.65 -25.30
N SER A 17 -11.49 45.65 -24.47
CA SER A 17 -11.39 45.24 -23.06
C SER A 17 -11.50 43.73 -22.88
N VAL A 18 -11.91 42.94 -23.88
CA VAL A 18 -11.92 41.48 -23.84
C VAL A 18 -10.60 40.87 -24.30
N LEU A 19 -9.73 41.65 -24.96
CA LEU A 19 -8.42 41.15 -25.43
C LEU A 19 -7.25 41.41 -24.47
N SER A 20 -7.49 42.06 -23.33
CA SER A 20 -6.45 42.29 -22.31
C SER A 20 -6.51 41.33 -21.12
N SER A 21 -7.33 40.27 -21.20
CA SER A 21 -7.47 39.27 -20.14
C SER A 21 -6.66 37.99 -20.39
N CYS A 22 -5.68 38.01 -21.28
CA CYS A 22 -4.65 36.99 -21.34
C CYS A 22 -3.34 37.56 -20.81
N SER A 23 -3.24 37.71 -19.48
CA SER A 23 -1.93 37.82 -18.86
C SER A 23 -1.24 36.48 -19.03
N GLY A 24 0.03 36.46 -19.45
CA GLY A 24 0.83 35.26 -19.70
C GLY A 24 0.95 34.33 -18.46
N ASP A 25 0.56 34.79 -17.27
CA ASP A 25 0.55 34.02 -16.02
C ASP A 25 -0.46 32.87 -16.01
N PHE A 26 -1.48 32.86 -16.89
CA PHE A 26 -2.43 31.72 -16.97
C PHE A 26 -1.86 30.53 -17.76
N LEU A 27 -0.80 30.72 -18.53
CA LEU A 27 -0.10 29.68 -19.28
C LEU A 27 1.16 29.18 -18.54
N ASP A 28 1.57 29.86 -17.49
CA ASP A 28 2.63 29.42 -16.56
C ASP A 28 2.05 28.56 -15.40
N ASN A 29 1.11 27.70 -15.70
CA ASN A 29 0.83 26.55 -14.84
C ASN A 29 2.07 25.64 -14.91
N LYS A 30 3.02 25.92 -14.03
CA LYS A 30 4.06 24.94 -13.70
C LYS A 30 3.32 23.67 -13.30
N PRO A 31 3.70 22.52 -13.85
CA PRO A 31 3.08 21.26 -13.44
C PRO A 31 3.22 21.18 -11.92
N THR A 32 2.10 21.16 -11.22
CA THR A 32 2.03 20.89 -9.77
C THR A 32 2.53 19.50 -9.41
N ASP A 33 2.88 18.72 -10.41
CA ASP A 33 3.35 17.34 -10.36
C ASP A 33 4.87 17.18 -10.21
N ALA A 34 5.63 18.25 -10.25
CA ALA A 34 7.02 18.22 -9.83
C ALA A 34 7.08 18.64 -8.35
N VAL A 35 7.93 18.01 -7.55
CA VAL A 35 8.55 18.68 -6.40
C VAL A 35 8.83 20.09 -6.90
N ASP A 36 8.25 21.11 -6.26
CA ASP A 36 8.31 22.49 -6.72
C ASP A 36 9.71 22.75 -7.27
N SER A 37 9.83 22.94 -8.60
CA SER A 37 11.12 23.10 -9.29
C SER A 37 11.90 24.32 -8.78
N GLY A 38 11.36 25.01 -7.79
CA GLY A 38 11.98 26.06 -7.00
C GLY A 38 12.67 25.60 -5.71
N ILE A 39 12.50 24.33 -5.28
CA ILE A 39 13.26 23.83 -4.13
C ILE A 39 14.66 23.45 -4.58
N VAL A 40 15.60 24.34 -4.37
CA VAL A 40 17.01 24.09 -4.65
C VAL A 40 17.48 22.91 -3.79
N PRO A 41 18.16 21.88 -4.36
CA PRO A 41 18.65 20.75 -3.62
C PRO A 41 19.90 21.13 -2.80
N VAL A 42 19.66 21.72 -1.63
CA VAL A 42 20.69 22.10 -0.64
C VAL A 42 20.40 21.38 0.69
N PRO A 43 21.39 21.22 1.58
CA PRO A 43 21.24 20.48 2.83
C PRO A 43 20.02 20.88 3.68
N SER A 44 19.76 22.19 3.80
CA SER A 44 18.60 22.72 4.56
C SER A 44 17.23 22.35 3.94
N ASN A 45 17.19 21.92 2.70
CA ASN A 45 15.95 21.54 2.00
C ASN A 45 15.73 20.01 1.91
N ALA A 46 16.71 19.19 2.30
CA ALA A 46 16.61 17.73 2.17
C ALA A 46 15.32 17.15 2.81
N GLY A 47 14.98 17.61 4.02
CA GLY A 47 13.75 17.19 4.70
C GLY A 47 12.47 17.63 4.00
N ARG A 48 12.47 18.78 3.32
CA ARG A 48 11.32 19.25 2.53
C ARG A 48 11.12 18.42 1.28
N ILE A 49 12.23 18.03 0.62
CA ILE A 49 12.19 17.15 -0.56
C ILE A 49 11.67 15.77 -0.16
N PHE A 50 12.15 15.19 0.95
CA PHE A 50 11.63 13.93 1.48
C PHE A 50 10.13 14.04 1.80
N ASN A 51 9.71 15.06 2.52
CA ASN A 51 8.30 15.26 2.84
C ASN A 51 7.44 15.34 1.58
N GLY A 52 7.89 16.08 0.56
CA GLY A 52 7.21 16.15 -0.74
C GLY A 52 7.09 14.78 -1.41
N ALA A 53 8.18 13.98 -1.42
CA ALA A 53 8.16 12.61 -1.95
C ALA A 53 7.14 11.72 -1.21
N TRP A 54 7.09 11.81 0.13
CA TRP A 54 6.14 11.05 0.94
C TRP A 54 4.69 11.46 0.68
N TYR A 55 4.38 12.78 0.70
CA TYR A 55 3.01 13.25 0.49
C TYR A 55 2.50 12.93 -0.92
N ASN A 56 3.34 13.06 -1.95
CA ASN A 56 2.99 12.65 -3.32
C ASN A 56 2.60 11.18 -3.43
N LEU A 57 3.17 10.31 -2.58
CA LEU A 57 2.86 8.89 -2.55
C LEU A 57 1.42 8.60 -2.12
N PHE A 58 0.74 9.55 -1.46
CA PHE A 58 -0.62 9.39 -0.94
C PHE A 58 -1.63 10.36 -1.56
N GLU A 59 -1.24 11.06 -2.62
CA GLU A 59 -2.14 11.95 -3.34
C GLU A 59 -2.92 11.21 -4.43
N TYR A 60 -4.10 11.72 -4.73
CA TYR A 60 -4.95 11.25 -5.82
C TYR A 60 -4.32 11.54 -7.19
N SER A 61 -4.51 10.65 -8.14
CA SER A 61 -4.07 10.83 -9.52
C SER A 61 -5.11 10.33 -10.52
N SER A 62 -5.51 11.18 -11.43
CA SER A 62 -6.38 10.94 -12.59
C SER A 62 -7.80 10.43 -12.31
N THR A 63 -8.05 9.58 -11.33
CA THR A 63 -9.38 9.10 -10.93
C THR A 63 -9.44 8.90 -9.42
N TYR A 64 -10.64 8.98 -8.83
CA TYR A 64 -10.86 8.78 -7.39
C TYR A 64 -10.46 7.39 -6.88
N ALA A 65 -10.31 6.41 -7.77
CA ALA A 65 -9.79 5.09 -7.43
C ALA A 65 -8.26 5.02 -7.42
N ASN A 66 -7.55 6.07 -7.82
CA ASN A 66 -6.09 6.20 -7.80
C ASN A 66 -5.66 7.15 -6.67
N ILE A 67 -5.94 6.77 -5.45
CA ILE A 67 -5.69 7.53 -4.21
C ILE A 67 -4.30 7.25 -3.64
N GLY A 68 -3.27 7.41 -4.45
CA GLY A 68 -1.88 7.16 -4.06
C GLY A 68 -1.61 5.70 -3.72
N TYR A 69 -0.64 5.46 -2.86
CA TYR A 69 -0.22 4.13 -2.45
C TYR A 69 -1.36 3.30 -1.83
N ARG A 70 -2.32 3.96 -1.16
CA ARG A 70 -3.50 3.26 -0.62
C ARG A 70 -4.28 2.51 -1.71
N ALA A 71 -4.37 3.08 -2.92
CA ALA A 71 -5.03 2.38 -4.03
C ALA A 71 -4.32 1.09 -4.43
N LEU A 72 -2.98 1.07 -4.39
CA LEU A 72 -2.20 -0.14 -4.66
C LEU A 72 -2.41 -1.19 -3.57
N MET A 73 -2.45 -0.79 -2.29
CA MET A 73 -2.77 -1.71 -1.19
C MET A 73 -4.17 -2.36 -1.35
N LEU A 74 -5.18 -1.54 -1.68
CA LEU A 74 -6.55 -2.05 -1.90
C LEU A 74 -6.63 -2.99 -3.10
N GLN A 75 -5.89 -2.68 -4.16
CA GLN A 75 -5.79 -3.50 -5.35
C GLN A 75 -5.15 -4.85 -5.06
N ASP A 76 -4.06 -4.88 -4.29
CA ASP A 76 -3.36 -6.11 -3.91
C ASP A 76 -4.29 -7.07 -3.14
N ASP A 77 -5.11 -6.55 -2.24
CA ASP A 77 -6.09 -7.36 -1.52
C ASP A 77 -7.28 -7.76 -2.42
N MET A 78 -7.70 -6.88 -3.34
CA MET A 78 -8.77 -7.18 -4.29
C MET A 78 -8.40 -8.28 -5.29
N MET A 79 -7.12 -8.44 -5.60
CA MET A 79 -6.62 -9.52 -6.47
C MET A 79 -6.50 -10.86 -5.73
N ALA A 80 -6.59 -10.89 -4.40
CA ALA A 80 -6.40 -12.09 -3.57
C ALA A 80 -7.72 -12.82 -3.22
N ASP A 81 -7.72 -13.57 -2.12
CA ASP A 81 -8.75 -14.55 -1.76
C ASP A 81 -9.87 -14.01 -0.88
N ASP A 82 -9.55 -13.05 0.02
CA ASP A 82 -10.38 -12.74 1.18
C ASP A 82 -11.34 -11.57 0.95
N VAL A 83 -11.45 -11.11 -0.32
CA VAL A 83 -12.25 -9.96 -0.71
C VAL A 83 -13.19 -10.30 -1.85
N VAL A 84 -14.46 -9.97 -1.66
CA VAL A 84 -15.47 -10.03 -2.72
C VAL A 84 -15.69 -8.62 -3.28
N SER A 85 -15.59 -8.46 -4.59
CA SER A 85 -15.88 -7.20 -5.27
C SER A 85 -17.36 -7.10 -5.64
N ARG A 86 -17.96 -5.94 -5.37
CA ARG A 86 -19.21 -5.56 -6.05
C ARG A 86 -18.88 -5.17 -7.50
N PRO A 87 -19.72 -5.53 -8.49
CA PRO A 87 -19.47 -5.25 -9.90
C PRO A 87 -19.73 -3.77 -10.26
N MET A 88 -19.20 -2.85 -9.45
CA MET A 88 -19.37 -1.41 -9.62
C MET A 88 -18.15 -0.68 -9.01
N TYR A 89 -17.78 0.45 -9.60
CA TYR A 89 -16.69 1.33 -9.16
C TYR A 89 -15.28 0.72 -9.09
N GLY A 90 -14.35 1.54 -9.18
CA GLY A 90 -12.90 1.59 -9.12
C GLY A 90 -12.08 0.31 -9.12
N PHE A 91 -12.37 -0.68 -8.28
CA PHE A 91 -11.50 -1.85 -8.10
C PHE A 91 -12.07 -3.15 -8.69
N ASN A 92 -13.23 -3.12 -9.34
CA ASN A 92 -13.79 -4.30 -9.97
C ASN A 92 -12.89 -4.89 -11.08
N SER A 93 -12.19 -4.03 -11.81
CA SER A 93 -11.22 -4.47 -12.83
C SER A 93 -10.00 -5.17 -12.23
N SER A 94 -9.52 -4.71 -11.05
CA SER A 94 -8.45 -5.38 -10.31
C SER A 94 -8.88 -6.78 -9.85
N TYR A 95 -10.10 -6.89 -9.31
CA TYR A 95 -10.67 -8.17 -8.92
C TYR A 95 -10.74 -9.17 -10.08
N GLN A 96 -10.98 -8.69 -11.30
CA GLN A 96 -11.04 -9.48 -12.52
C GLN A 96 -9.69 -9.62 -13.25
N PHE A 97 -8.58 -9.15 -12.70
CA PHE A 97 -7.27 -9.13 -13.34
C PHE A 97 -7.25 -8.41 -14.70
N ASN A 98 -8.07 -7.37 -14.86
CA ASN A 98 -8.28 -6.63 -16.11
C ASN A 98 -7.74 -5.20 -16.09
N ASP A 99 -6.76 -4.88 -15.24
CA ASP A 99 -6.17 -3.54 -15.17
C ASP A 99 -4.64 -3.56 -15.14
N VAL A 100 -4.01 -3.89 -14.02
CA VAL A 100 -2.54 -3.76 -13.83
C VAL A 100 -1.70 -4.66 -14.73
N GLY A 101 -2.23 -5.78 -15.18
CA GLY A 101 -1.61 -6.64 -16.18
C GLY A 101 -1.74 -6.13 -17.62
N MET A 102 -2.44 -5.01 -17.86
CA MET A 102 -2.70 -4.45 -19.19
C MET A 102 -1.87 -3.20 -19.44
N PRO A 103 -0.86 -3.21 -20.34
CA PRO A 103 0.07 -2.09 -20.54
C PRO A 103 -0.57 -0.74 -20.85
N ALA A 104 -1.72 -0.73 -21.55
CA ALA A 104 -2.44 0.49 -21.92
C ALA A 104 -3.37 1.03 -20.83
N ASN A 105 -3.53 0.32 -19.70
CA ASN A 105 -4.46 0.72 -18.65
C ASN A 105 -3.89 1.88 -17.81
N ASN A 106 -4.76 2.83 -17.46
CA ASN A 106 -4.36 3.98 -16.62
C ASN A 106 -3.86 3.57 -15.23
N ARG A 107 -4.39 2.50 -14.64
CA ARG A 107 -3.93 2.00 -13.34
C ARG A 107 -2.53 1.40 -13.42
N THR A 108 -2.20 0.72 -14.52
CA THR A 108 -0.83 0.24 -14.80
C THR A 108 0.15 1.42 -14.86
N ALA A 109 -0.21 2.46 -15.61
CA ALA A 109 0.59 3.68 -15.69
C ALA A 109 0.72 4.37 -14.32
N PHE A 110 -0.38 4.47 -13.56
CA PHE A 110 -0.39 5.07 -12.23
C PHE A 110 0.55 4.34 -11.27
N ALA A 111 0.49 3.00 -11.17
CA ALA A 111 1.34 2.22 -10.28
C ALA A 111 2.84 2.42 -10.58
N TRP A 112 3.20 2.40 -11.86
CA TRP A 112 4.58 2.62 -12.33
C TRP A 112 5.09 4.02 -11.99
N TYR A 113 4.37 5.05 -12.44
CA TYR A 113 4.81 6.43 -12.27
C TYR A 113 4.82 6.89 -10.82
N LEU A 114 3.90 6.40 -9.99
CA LEU A 114 3.89 6.69 -8.57
C LEU A 114 5.22 6.26 -7.91
N MET A 115 5.66 5.03 -8.17
CA MET A 115 6.91 4.49 -7.62
C MET A 115 8.14 5.22 -8.16
N TYR A 116 8.24 5.39 -9.49
CA TYR A 116 9.43 6.01 -10.09
C TYR A 116 9.55 7.50 -9.80
N LYS A 117 8.43 8.24 -9.72
CA LYS A 117 8.44 9.63 -9.27
C LYS A 117 8.94 9.76 -7.83
N THR A 118 8.48 8.87 -6.95
CA THR A 118 8.95 8.83 -5.55
C THR A 118 10.44 8.48 -5.49
N ILE A 119 10.91 7.51 -6.26
CA ILE A 119 12.32 7.15 -6.37
C ILE A 119 13.18 8.33 -6.83
N ASP A 120 12.74 9.07 -7.84
CA ASP A 120 13.49 10.22 -8.37
C ASP A 120 13.59 11.36 -7.36
N ASN A 121 12.51 11.63 -6.63
CA ASN A 121 12.53 12.58 -5.52
C ASN A 121 13.48 12.13 -4.39
N CYS A 122 13.49 10.83 -4.05
CA CYS A 122 14.45 10.28 -3.10
C CYS A 122 15.89 10.40 -3.62
N ASN A 123 16.14 10.11 -4.89
CA ASN A 123 17.43 10.28 -5.54
C ASN A 123 17.92 11.73 -5.42
N THR A 124 17.03 12.70 -5.63
CA THR A 124 17.34 14.12 -5.45
C THR A 124 17.77 14.45 -4.03
N ALA A 125 17.01 13.97 -3.00
CA ALA A 125 17.39 14.19 -1.61
C ALA A 125 18.72 13.51 -1.23
N ILE A 126 18.97 12.32 -1.74
CA ILE A 126 20.19 11.53 -1.51
C ILE A 126 21.42 12.15 -2.18
N SER A 127 21.27 12.76 -3.36
CA SER A 127 22.36 13.36 -4.11
C SER A 127 22.92 14.64 -3.48
N ILE A 128 22.20 15.26 -2.55
CA ILE A 128 22.65 16.46 -1.86
C ILE A 128 23.91 16.14 -1.04
N THR A 129 24.94 16.95 -1.19
CA THR A 129 26.17 16.85 -0.41
C THR A 129 26.25 18.00 0.60
N ALA A 130 26.69 17.69 1.80
CA ALA A 130 26.90 18.68 2.85
C ALA A 130 28.32 18.57 3.40
N THR A 131 28.92 19.73 3.73
CA THR A 131 30.26 19.80 4.35
C THR A 131 30.23 20.78 5.50
N GLY A 132 31.13 20.60 6.48
CA GLY A 132 31.20 21.50 7.65
C GLY A 132 29.89 21.61 8.40
N ASP A 133 29.47 22.84 8.70
CA ASP A 133 28.28 23.14 9.49
C ASP A 133 26.96 22.76 8.82
N ASP A 134 26.93 22.55 7.52
CA ASP A 134 25.74 22.10 6.78
C ASP A 134 25.44 20.60 6.98
N ASN A 135 26.41 19.80 7.43
CA ASN A 135 26.26 18.37 7.71
C ASN A 135 25.59 18.15 9.10
N THR A 136 24.40 18.71 9.29
CA THR A 136 23.63 18.62 10.51
C THR A 136 23.02 17.23 10.73
N ALA A 137 22.58 16.93 11.95
CA ALA A 137 21.82 15.72 12.25
C ALA A 137 20.52 15.66 11.41
N ASP A 138 19.79 16.76 11.32
CA ASP A 138 18.54 16.85 10.55
C ASP A 138 18.75 16.56 9.05
N PHE A 139 19.86 17.04 8.49
CA PHE A 139 20.21 16.72 7.10
C PHE A 139 20.47 15.21 6.93
N ARG A 140 21.32 14.61 7.80
CA ARG A 140 21.60 13.17 7.73
C ARG A 140 20.36 12.32 7.95
N HIS A 141 19.50 12.68 8.91
CA HIS A 141 18.22 11.98 9.15
C HIS A 141 17.31 12.06 7.93
N SER A 142 17.21 13.24 7.28
CA SER A 142 16.40 13.40 6.06
C SER A 142 16.91 12.53 4.91
N GLN A 143 18.23 12.41 4.74
CA GLN A 143 18.80 11.48 3.77
C GLN A 143 18.52 10.02 4.13
N GLY A 144 18.65 9.64 5.41
CA GLY A 144 18.30 8.30 5.88
C GLY A 144 16.85 7.93 5.58
N GLN A 145 15.93 8.88 5.79
CA GLN A 145 14.52 8.72 5.45
C GLN A 145 14.31 8.55 3.93
N ALA A 146 15.03 9.29 3.10
CA ALA A 146 14.97 9.15 1.64
C ALA A 146 15.51 7.79 1.16
N TYR A 147 16.61 7.29 1.75
CA TYR A 147 17.10 5.94 1.46
C TYR A 147 16.07 4.86 1.83
N ALA A 148 15.44 4.94 3.00
CA ALA A 148 14.40 4.01 3.42
C ALA A 148 13.18 4.04 2.48
N LEU A 149 12.75 5.22 2.05
CA LEU A 149 11.61 5.37 1.13
C LEU A 149 11.94 4.84 -0.27
N ARG A 150 13.15 5.05 -0.78
CA ARG A 150 13.61 4.48 -2.05
C ARG A 150 13.62 2.95 -2.02
N ALA A 151 14.14 2.38 -0.95
CA ALA A 151 14.13 0.93 -0.74
C ALA A 151 12.70 0.37 -0.69
N PHE A 152 11.78 1.05 -0.02
CA PHE A 152 10.36 0.69 0.01
C PHE A 152 9.73 0.67 -1.39
N CYS A 153 10.01 1.68 -2.22
CA CYS A 153 9.51 1.73 -3.60
C CYS A 153 10.09 0.58 -4.45
N TYR A 154 11.38 0.25 -4.30
CA TYR A 154 11.97 -0.89 -5.01
C TYR A 154 11.48 -2.24 -4.48
N LEU A 155 11.18 -2.37 -3.19
CA LEU A 155 10.49 -3.56 -2.65
C LEU A 155 9.13 -3.77 -3.31
N HIS A 156 8.33 -2.70 -3.44
CA HIS A 156 7.04 -2.76 -4.13
C HIS A 156 7.22 -3.17 -5.60
N LEU A 157 8.12 -2.51 -6.32
CA LEU A 157 8.39 -2.83 -7.74
C LEU A 157 8.86 -4.28 -7.93
N ALA A 158 9.76 -4.77 -7.09
CA ALA A 158 10.29 -6.13 -7.19
C ALA A 158 9.20 -7.20 -6.98
N GLN A 159 8.24 -6.94 -6.07
CA GLN A 159 7.17 -7.89 -5.76
C GLN A 159 6.05 -7.94 -6.80
N HIS A 160 5.85 -6.85 -7.58
CA HIS A 160 4.70 -6.75 -8.49
C HIS A 160 5.08 -6.95 -9.97
N TYR A 161 6.32 -6.62 -10.37
CA TYR A 161 6.73 -6.67 -11.78
C TYR A 161 7.51 -7.93 -12.14
N GLN A 162 7.76 -8.82 -11.17
CA GLN A 162 8.38 -10.12 -11.39
C GLN A 162 7.89 -11.12 -10.34
N PHE A 163 8.01 -12.41 -10.63
CA PHE A 163 7.80 -13.47 -9.65
C PHE A 163 8.84 -13.38 -8.52
N THR A 164 8.57 -14.11 -7.42
CA THR A 164 9.42 -14.00 -6.22
C THR A 164 10.90 -14.29 -6.48
N TYR A 165 11.76 -13.61 -5.72
CA TYR A 165 13.21 -13.81 -5.69
C TYR A 165 13.57 -15.29 -5.50
N LEU A 166 12.86 -16.02 -4.65
CA LEU A 166 13.11 -17.44 -4.38
C LEU A 166 12.78 -18.36 -5.57
N LYS A 167 12.06 -17.89 -6.56
CA LYS A 167 11.82 -18.63 -7.79
C LYS A 167 12.97 -18.46 -8.77
N ASP A 168 13.42 -17.24 -9.00
CA ASP A 168 14.54 -16.93 -9.92
C ASP A 168 15.11 -15.53 -9.61
N LEU A 169 16.20 -15.48 -8.87
CA LEU A 169 16.88 -14.23 -8.51
C LEU A 169 17.51 -13.51 -9.72
N SER A 170 17.78 -14.24 -10.81
CA SER A 170 18.34 -13.67 -12.03
C SER A 170 17.29 -13.10 -13.00
N ALA A 171 16.01 -13.26 -12.68
CA ALA A 171 14.92 -12.78 -13.53
C ALA A 171 14.93 -11.26 -13.65
N PRO A 172 14.87 -10.70 -14.90
CA PRO A 172 14.80 -9.26 -15.11
C PRO A 172 13.44 -8.71 -14.68
N ALA A 173 13.43 -7.67 -13.86
CA ALA A 173 12.21 -7.10 -13.30
C ALA A 173 11.95 -5.68 -13.81
N VAL A 174 12.67 -4.68 -13.30
CA VAL A 174 12.44 -3.25 -13.61
C VAL A 174 13.77 -2.48 -13.71
N PRO A 175 13.81 -1.30 -14.35
CA PRO A 175 15.00 -0.45 -14.38
C PRO A 175 15.42 0.04 -12.99
N LEU A 176 16.72 0.06 -12.73
CA LEU A 176 17.29 0.49 -11.44
C LEU A 176 17.94 1.88 -11.58
N TYR A 177 17.24 2.92 -11.11
CA TYR A 177 17.71 4.30 -11.05
C TYR A 177 18.09 4.70 -9.63
N THR A 178 19.37 5.07 -9.43
CA THR A 178 19.93 5.44 -8.11
C THR A 178 20.40 6.89 -8.04
N GLU A 179 20.28 7.62 -9.14
CA GLU A 179 20.64 9.03 -9.31
C GLU A 179 19.41 9.80 -9.84
N PRO A 180 19.33 11.12 -9.58
CA PRO A 180 18.28 11.95 -10.18
C PRO A 180 18.26 11.85 -11.69
N THR A 181 17.06 11.81 -12.28
CA THR A 181 16.90 11.70 -13.72
C THR A 181 16.59 13.06 -14.37
N ALA A 182 16.97 13.20 -15.63
CA ALA A 182 16.68 14.36 -16.47
C ALA A 182 16.26 13.90 -17.86
N SER A 183 15.75 14.80 -18.70
CA SER A 183 15.39 14.50 -20.08
C SER A 183 16.54 13.97 -20.95
N THR A 184 17.78 14.12 -20.48
CA THR A 184 19.00 13.62 -21.13
C THR A 184 19.53 12.33 -20.52
N THR A 185 18.87 11.78 -19.48
CA THR A 185 19.28 10.53 -18.87
C THR A 185 19.03 9.37 -19.82
N GLU A 186 20.09 8.60 -20.11
CA GLU A 186 19.96 7.41 -20.96
C GLU A 186 19.01 6.38 -20.33
N PRO A 187 18.02 5.87 -21.06
CA PRO A 187 17.09 4.87 -20.58
C PRO A 187 17.79 3.56 -20.23
N LYS A 188 17.52 3.03 -19.04
CA LYS A 188 18.08 1.76 -18.57
C LYS A 188 17.18 0.57 -18.94
N GLY A 189 17.79 -0.58 -19.18
CA GLY A 189 17.10 -1.86 -19.25
C GLY A 189 16.68 -2.37 -17.86
N LYS A 190 15.98 -3.50 -17.85
CA LYS A 190 15.56 -4.17 -16.61
C LYS A 190 16.77 -4.69 -15.85
N ALA A 191 16.88 -4.34 -14.57
CA ALA A 191 17.76 -5.00 -13.63
C ALA A 191 17.17 -6.33 -13.18
N THR A 192 18.03 -7.25 -12.77
CA THR A 192 17.61 -8.52 -12.15
C THR A 192 17.08 -8.31 -10.74
N LEU A 193 16.30 -9.27 -10.23
CA LEU A 193 15.88 -9.24 -8.83
C LEU A 193 17.08 -9.19 -7.87
N GLU A 194 18.15 -9.90 -8.16
CA GLU A 194 19.39 -9.88 -7.35
C GLU A 194 19.99 -8.47 -7.27
N GLU A 195 20.08 -7.75 -8.39
CA GLU A 195 20.59 -6.39 -8.43
C GLU A 195 19.68 -5.43 -7.66
N ILE A 196 18.35 -5.58 -7.79
CA ILE A 196 17.37 -4.75 -7.07
C ILE A 196 17.43 -5.00 -5.57
N TYR A 197 17.42 -6.26 -5.11
CA TYR A 197 17.52 -6.56 -3.68
C TYR A 197 18.87 -6.17 -3.09
N THR A 198 19.96 -6.28 -3.85
CA THR A 198 21.28 -5.76 -3.46
C THR A 198 21.22 -4.25 -3.20
N GLN A 199 20.54 -3.50 -4.07
CA GLN A 199 20.36 -2.06 -3.86
C GLN A 199 19.45 -1.76 -2.67
N ILE A 200 18.35 -2.52 -2.49
CA ILE A 200 17.46 -2.40 -1.33
C ILE A 200 18.24 -2.56 -0.02
N PHE A 201 19.04 -3.61 0.11
CA PHE A 201 19.86 -3.82 1.31
C PHE A 201 20.90 -2.71 1.51
N LYS A 202 21.52 -2.24 0.43
CA LYS A 202 22.46 -1.11 0.48
C LYS A 202 21.78 0.15 1.01
N ASP A 203 20.59 0.46 0.50
CA ASP A 203 19.82 1.62 0.92
C ASP A 203 19.35 1.51 2.38
N LEU A 204 18.82 0.36 2.80
CA LEU A 204 18.35 0.15 4.16
C LEU A 204 19.48 0.18 5.19
N ASN A 205 20.64 -0.40 4.88
CA ASN A 205 21.80 -0.31 5.75
C ASN A 205 22.31 1.12 5.87
N LYS A 206 22.30 1.89 4.77
CA LYS A 206 22.67 3.30 4.82
C LYS A 206 21.63 4.13 5.57
N ALA A 207 20.35 3.83 5.42
CA ALA A 207 19.28 4.45 6.20
C ALA A 207 19.45 4.19 7.70
N LYS A 208 19.74 2.95 8.10
CA LYS A 208 19.99 2.57 9.51
C LYS A 208 21.14 3.36 10.13
N GLU A 209 22.26 3.47 9.40
CA GLU A 209 23.42 4.30 9.80
C GLU A 209 23.04 5.79 10.00
N LEU A 210 22.35 6.37 9.01
CA LEU A 210 22.03 7.79 9.02
C LEU A 210 20.92 8.18 10.02
N LEU A 211 20.09 7.22 10.42
CA LEU A 211 18.99 7.40 11.37
C LEU A 211 19.37 7.00 12.79
N GLU A 212 20.63 6.65 13.05
CA GLU A 212 21.09 6.37 14.41
C GLU A 212 20.84 7.56 15.34
N GLY A 213 20.13 7.32 16.45
CA GLY A 213 19.77 8.37 17.42
C GLY A 213 18.59 9.28 16.98
N TYR A 214 18.01 9.06 15.80
CA TYR A 214 16.81 9.79 15.41
C TYR A 214 15.60 9.38 16.24
N VAL A 215 14.93 10.37 16.83
CA VAL A 215 13.68 10.20 17.59
C VAL A 215 12.61 11.08 16.94
N ARG A 216 11.45 10.51 16.64
CA ARG A 216 10.30 11.26 16.12
C ARG A 216 9.81 12.24 17.18
N PRO A 217 9.45 13.49 16.81
CA PRO A 217 8.98 14.49 17.77
C PRO A 217 7.59 14.17 18.33
N ASP A 218 6.73 13.47 17.57
CA ASP A 218 5.36 13.11 17.95
C ASP A 218 4.84 11.94 17.09
N ASP A 219 3.63 11.44 17.43
CA ASP A 219 2.97 10.37 16.67
C ASP A 219 2.61 10.78 15.25
N LYS A 220 2.29 12.04 14.97
CA LYS A 220 2.00 12.52 13.60
C LYS A 220 3.21 12.44 12.71
N SER A 221 4.39 12.37 13.28
CA SER A 221 5.66 12.18 12.58
C SER A 221 5.96 10.72 12.24
N LYS A 222 5.04 9.77 12.52
CA LYS A 222 5.17 8.36 12.10
C LYS A 222 5.22 8.17 10.58
N PHE A 223 5.02 9.21 9.79
CA PHE A 223 5.30 9.16 8.35
C PHE A 223 6.81 9.19 8.04
N LYS A 224 7.63 9.66 8.95
CA LYS A 224 9.09 9.68 8.83
C LYS A 224 9.68 8.35 9.32
N PRO A 225 10.36 7.59 8.47
CA PRO A 225 11.08 6.40 8.91
C PRO A 225 12.07 6.71 10.05
N ASP A 226 12.09 5.85 11.03
CA ASP A 226 13.13 5.74 12.06
C ASP A 226 13.81 4.38 11.96
N VAL A 227 14.70 4.05 12.88
CA VAL A 227 15.41 2.76 12.89
C VAL A 227 14.46 1.57 12.98
N SER A 228 13.34 1.69 13.71
CA SER A 228 12.34 0.62 13.81
C SER A 228 11.69 0.33 12.45
N VAL A 229 11.32 1.38 11.69
CA VAL A 229 10.78 1.22 10.33
C VAL A 229 11.82 0.63 9.38
N VAL A 230 13.08 1.06 9.47
CA VAL A 230 14.17 0.49 8.65
C VAL A 230 14.36 -1.00 8.96
N ASN A 231 14.37 -1.39 10.23
CA ASN A 231 14.42 -2.80 10.62
C ASN A 231 13.22 -3.59 10.10
N GLY A 232 12.00 -3.01 10.10
CA GLY A 232 10.81 -3.62 9.51
C GLY A 232 10.93 -3.81 7.99
N LEU A 233 11.51 -2.85 7.26
CA LEU A 233 11.78 -2.98 5.83
C LEU A 233 12.88 -4.03 5.55
N LEU A 234 13.92 -4.10 6.39
CA LEU A 234 14.92 -5.17 6.35
C LEU A 234 14.28 -6.53 6.58
N ALA A 235 13.38 -6.65 7.57
CA ALA A 235 12.66 -7.90 7.85
C ALA A 235 11.83 -8.36 6.65
N ARG A 236 11.12 -7.45 5.96
CA ARG A 236 10.41 -7.74 4.71
C ARG A 236 11.38 -8.21 3.62
N ALA A 237 12.49 -7.50 3.41
CA ALA A 237 13.47 -7.84 2.38
C ALA A 237 14.15 -9.20 2.65
N TYR A 238 14.53 -9.48 3.88
CA TYR A 238 15.11 -10.76 4.28
C TYR A 238 14.11 -11.92 4.14
N LEU A 239 12.83 -11.72 4.53
CA LEU A 239 11.78 -12.71 4.33
C LEU A 239 11.59 -13.06 2.84
N LEU A 240 11.61 -12.04 1.96
CA LEU A 240 11.44 -12.20 0.51
C LEU A 240 12.63 -12.87 -0.17
N THR A 241 13.82 -12.75 0.41
CA THR A 241 15.06 -13.35 -0.13
C THR A 241 15.49 -14.64 0.56
N GLY A 242 14.68 -15.14 1.52
CA GLY A 242 14.93 -16.41 2.20
C GLY A 242 16.03 -16.36 3.26
N GLN A 243 16.42 -15.18 3.71
CA GLN A 243 17.39 -14.96 4.79
C GLN A 243 16.62 -15.01 6.13
N TRP A 244 16.21 -16.24 6.52
CA TRP A 244 15.22 -16.44 7.58
C TRP A 244 15.68 -15.96 8.95
N ASN A 245 16.94 -16.24 9.32
CA ASN A 245 17.48 -15.82 10.61
C ASN A 245 17.55 -14.29 10.74
N GLU A 246 18.02 -13.61 9.69
CA GLU A 246 18.08 -12.15 9.59
C GLU A 246 16.67 -11.53 9.60
N ALA A 247 15.72 -12.16 8.90
CA ALA A 247 14.31 -11.72 8.89
C ALA A 247 13.70 -11.74 10.29
N ALA A 248 13.90 -12.83 11.03
CA ALA A 248 13.38 -12.97 12.39
C ALA A 248 14.02 -11.95 13.34
N GLY A 249 15.33 -11.77 13.28
CA GLY A 249 16.05 -10.81 14.11
C GLY A 249 15.60 -9.38 13.85
N ALA A 250 15.61 -8.95 12.59
CA ALA A 250 15.19 -7.61 12.20
C ALA A 250 13.72 -7.32 12.55
N ALA A 251 12.83 -8.31 12.40
CA ALA A 251 11.42 -8.16 12.74
C ALA A 251 11.20 -7.96 14.25
N LEU A 252 11.89 -8.73 15.09
CA LEU A 252 11.78 -8.59 16.54
C LEU A 252 12.35 -7.25 17.02
N GLU A 253 13.52 -6.83 16.50
CA GLU A 253 14.07 -5.50 16.76
C GLU A 253 13.10 -4.38 16.34
N ALA A 254 12.45 -4.54 15.19
CA ALA A 254 11.49 -3.56 14.68
C ALA A 254 10.24 -3.42 15.57
N ALA A 255 9.78 -4.52 16.18
CA ALA A 255 8.58 -4.54 17.03
C ALA A 255 8.83 -3.97 18.44
N GLU A 256 10.07 -3.76 18.85
CA GLU A 256 10.40 -3.24 20.19
C GLU A 256 9.76 -1.86 20.43
N GLY A 257 9.13 -1.71 21.59
CA GLY A 257 8.47 -0.45 22.00
C GLY A 257 7.05 -0.25 21.44
N TYR A 258 6.55 -1.15 20.60
CA TYR A 258 5.17 -1.09 20.07
C TYR A 258 4.28 -2.10 20.79
N THR A 259 3.08 -1.63 21.19
CA THR A 259 2.12 -2.45 21.95
C THR A 259 0.97 -2.90 21.08
N LEU A 260 0.70 -4.22 21.08
CA LEU A 260 -0.41 -4.80 20.32
C LEU A 260 -1.77 -4.39 20.91
N MET A 261 -2.75 -4.16 20.06
CA MET A 261 -4.15 -3.97 20.45
C MET A 261 -4.72 -5.26 21.02
N THR A 262 -5.52 -5.16 22.09
CA THR A 262 -6.04 -6.32 22.84
C THR A 262 -7.56 -6.36 22.93
N ASP A 263 -8.25 -5.44 22.26
CA ASP A 263 -9.71 -5.39 22.26
C ASP A 263 -10.26 -4.97 20.89
N ALA A 264 -11.47 -5.43 20.57
CA ALA A 264 -12.12 -5.19 19.29
C ALA A 264 -12.40 -3.70 19.04
N LYS A 265 -12.66 -2.91 20.08
CA LYS A 265 -12.97 -1.48 19.95
C LYS A 265 -11.74 -0.69 19.47
N THR A 266 -10.57 -0.97 20.04
CA THR A 266 -9.30 -0.35 19.64
C THR A 266 -8.89 -0.83 18.23
N TYR A 267 -9.23 -2.08 17.89
CA TYR A 267 -8.95 -2.63 16.55
C TYR A 267 -9.88 -2.06 15.47
N MET A 268 -11.10 -1.64 15.84
CA MET A 268 -12.08 -1.09 14.91
C MET A 268 -11.72 0.34 14.50
N GLY A 269 -11.80 0.62 13.21
CA GLY A 269 -11.59 1.96 12.66
C GLY A 269 -10.26 2.12 11.95
N PHE A 270 -9.16 1.68 12.52
CA PHE A 270 -7.83 1.64 11.91
C PHE A 270 -7.51 2.92 11.10
N ASN A 271 -7.70 4.07 11.73
CA ASN A 271 -7.73 5.37 11.08
C ASN A 271 -6.96 6.47 11.85
N ASP A 272 -6.19 6.09 12.88
CA ASP A 272 -5.46 7.00 13.75
C ASP A 272 -3.99 6.57 13.87
N ILE A 273 -3.10 7.43 13.42
CA ILE A 273 -1.66 7.21 13.42
C ILE A 273 -1.07 7.15 14.84
N SER A 274 -1.79 7.65 15.86
CA SER A 274 -1.38 7.53 17.27
C SER A 274 -1.52 6.12 17.83
N ASN A 275 -2.14 5.19 17.10
CA ASN A 275 -2.28 3.78 17.48
C ASN A 275 -0.92 3.20 17.88
N THR A 276 -0.88 2.54 19.04
CA THR A 276 0.36 2.02 19.66
C THR A 276 1.02 0.89 18.90
N GLU A 277 0.28 0.24 18.00
CA GLU A 277 0.76 -0.83 17.13
C GLU A 277 1.39 -0.31 15.85
N TRP A 278 1.05 0.92 15.44
CA TRP A 278 1.52 1.49 14.18
C TRP A 278 2.96 2.00 14.29
N MET A 279 3.80 1.52 13.40
CA MET A 279 5.20 1.87 13.25
C MET A 279 5.39 2.95 12.19
N TRP A 280 4.67 2.84 11.07
CA TRP A 280 4.75 3.74 9.92
C TRP A 280 3.38 3.95 9.31
N GLY A 281 3.05 5.19 8.98
CA GLY A 281 1.76 5.53 8.43
C GLY A 281 1.70 6.94 7.86
N HIS A 282 0.63 7.24 7.14
CA HIS A 282 0.40 8.54 6.55
C HIS A 282 -0.71 9.29 7.33
N PRO A 283 -0.39 10.44 7.97
CA PRO A 283 -1.39 11.26 8.62
C PRO A 283 -2.21 12.01 7.56
N GLN A 284 -3.54 11.90 7.61
CA GLN A 284 -4.43 12.65 6.75
C GLN A 284 -5.08 13.83 7.47
N SER A 285 -5.34 14.89 6.71
CA SER A 285 -6.02 16.10 7.19
C SER A 285 -7.11 16.52 6.21
N VAL A 286 -8.08 17.29 6.70
CA VAL A 286 -9.19 17.85 5.90
C VAL A 286 -8.74 18.79 4.77
N SER A 287 -7.50 19.26 4.82
CA SER A 287 -6.91 20.09 3.74
C SER A 287 -6.48 19.27 2.52
N GLN A 288 -6.37 17.95 2.65
CA GLN A 288 -6.14 17.04 1.53
C GLN A 288 -7.49 16.74 0.88
N SER A 289 -7.73 17.28 -0.32
CA SER A 289 -9.04 17.25 -1.00
C SER A 289 -9.62 15.85 -1.17
N ASP A 290 -8.76 14.83 -1.26
CA ASP A 290 -9.12 13.46 -1.59
C ASP A 290 -8.98 12.49 -0.41
N ALA A 291 -8.77 13.01 0.80
CA ALA A 291 -8.53 12.20 2.00
C ALA A 291 -9.66 11.20 2.28
N SER A 292 -10.92 11.58 2.03
CA SER A 292 -12.09 10.72 2.22
C SER A 292 -12.11 9.49 1.29
N TYR A 293 -11.58 9.60 0.08
CA TYR A 293 -11.59 8.48 -0.87
C TYR A 293 -10.77 7.28 -0.41
N ASN A 294 -9.78 7.48 0.46
CA ASN A 294 -9.01 6.38 1.05
C ASN A 294 -9.86 5.36 1.79
N PHE A 295 -11.01 5.79 2.32
CA PHE A 295 -11.93 4.95 3.08
C PHE A 295 -13.25 4.66 2.36
N TYR A 296 -13.68 5.47 1.39
CA TYR A 296 -14.94 5.28 0.68
C TYR A 296 -15.06 3.94 -0.05
N TYR A 297 -13.96 3.31 -0.39
CA TYR A 297 -13.95 2.00 -1.03
C TYR A 297 -14.06 0.84 -0.05
N ILE A 298 -13.60 1.00 1.18
CA ILE A 298 -13.46 -0.07 2.17
C ILE A 298 -14.40 0.10 3.38
N ASP A 299 -14.75 1.32 3.78
CA ASP A 299 -15.72 1.54 4.85
C ASP A 299 -17.14 1.35 4.34
N VAL A 300 -17.68 0.17 4.59
CA VAL A 300 -19.01 -0.26 4.12
C VAL A 300 -20.18 0.32 4.92
N VAL A 301 -19.90 1.04 5.99
CA VAL A 301 -20.94 1.57 6.91
C VAL A 301 -21.31 3.00 6.58
N ILE A 302 -20.51 3.70 5.78
CA ILE A 302 -20.79 5.07 5.37
C ILE A 302 -21.89 5.10 4.32
N PRO A 303 -22.91 5.97 4.47
CA PRO A 303 -23.82 6.29 3.37
C PRO A 303 -23.03 6.84 2.19
N ASP A 304 -23.47 6.52 1.00
CA ASP A 304 -22.90 7.03 -0.26
C ASP A 304 -21.43 6.63 -0.53
N ALA A 305 -20.84 5.77 0.31
CA ALA A 305 -19.54 5.16 0.03
C ALA A 305 -19.61 4.23 -1.18
N TYR A 306 -18.49 4.04 -1.86
CA TYR A 306 -18.43 3.16 -3.04
C TYR A 306 -18.65 1.68 -2.70
N ASN A 307 -18.36 1.25 -1.46
CA ASN A 307 -18.64 -0.09 -0.92
C ASN A 307 -18.22 -1.21 -1.86
N SER A 308 -17.06 -1.09 -2.47
CA SER A 308 -16.58 -2.09 -3.44
C SER A 308 -15.69 -3.17 -2.81
N PHE A 309 -15.34 -3.02 -1.54
CA PHE A 309 -14.38 -3.87 -0.83
C PHE A 309 -15.06 -4.61 0.33
N MET A 310 -15.56 -5.83 0.07
CA MET A 310 -16.27 -6.65 1.04
C MET A 310 -15.47 -7.89 1.41
N ALA A 311 -15.63 -8.36 2.65
CA ALA A 311 -15.04 -9.63 3.05
C ALA A 311 -15.75 -10.81 2.38
N ASP A 312 -14.98 -11.84 2.00
CA ASP A 312 -15.56 -13.11 1.61
C ASP A 312 -16.24 -13.78 2.84
N PRO A 313 -17.44 -14.36 2.70
CA PRO A 313 -18.04 -15.14 3.78
C PRO A 313 -17.11 -16.25 4.33
N HIS A 314 -16.37 -16.96 3.47
CA HIS A 314 -15.42 -17.99 3.90
C HIS A 314 -14.22 -17.40 4.66
N PHE A 315 -13.87 -16.14 4.44
CA PHE A 315 -12.86 -15.47 5.26
C PHE A 315 -13.27 -15.36 6.73
N LYS A 316 -14.56 -15.14 7.02
CA LYS A 316 -15.04 -15.13 8.40
C LYS A 316 -14.88 -16.51 9.05
N ASP A 317 -15.02 -17.58 8.29
CA ASP A 317 -15.00 -18.96 8.81
C ASP A 317 -13.59 -19.43 9.20
N ILE A 318 -12.54 -18.73 8.76
CA ILE A 318 -11.16 -19.06 9.18
C ILE A 318 -10.80 -18.56 10.58
N PHE A 319 -11.64 -17.74 11.23
CA PHE A 319 -11.39 -17.21 12.58
C PHE A 319 -11.81 -18.22 13.66
N GLU A 320 -11.01 -18.29 14.73
CA GLU A 320 -11.25 -19.18 15.87
C GLU A 320 -12.26 -18.56 16.85
N ALA A 321 -13.00 -19.38 17.55
CA ALA A 321 -13.91 -18.92 18.60
C ALA A 321 -13.13 -18.17 19.71
N GLY A 322 -13.63 -17.01 20.10
CA GLY A 322 -12.98 -16.14 21.09
C GLY A 322 -12.02 -15.10 20.48
N ASP A 323 -11.80 -15.14 19.16
CA ASP A 323 -11.03 -14.11 18.47
C ASP A 323 -11.78 -12.76 18.50
N ILE A 324 -11.14 -11.72 19.05
CA ILE A 324 -11.73 -10.39 19.16
C ILE A 324 -12.08 -9.78 17.80
N ARG A 325 -11.40 -10.21 16.73
CA ARG A 325 -11.62 -9.72 15.36
C ARG A 325 -12.96 -10.21 14.78
N LEU A 326 -13.57 -11.28 15.34
CA LEU A 326 -14.91 -11.73 14.95
C LEU A 326 -16.00 -10.66 15.20
N GLU A 327 -15.80 -9.77 16.19
CA GLU A 327 -16.73 -8.69 16.50
C GLU A 327 -16.78 -7.61 15.43
N LEU A 328 -15.81 -7.60 14.49
CA LEU A 328 -15.74 -6.62 13.41
C LEU A 328 -16.62 -6.98 12.22
N PHE A 329 -17.04 -8.24 12.09
CA PHE A 329 -17.88 -8.66 11.00
C PHE A 329 -19.33 -8.19 11.17
N GLN A 330 -19.95 -7.76 10.09
CA GLN A 330 -21.34 -7.35 10.06
C GLN A 330 -21.93 -7.58 8.67
N TRP A 331 -23.08 -8.26 8.60
CA TRP A 331 -23.82 -8.37 7.36
C TRP A 331 -24.40 -7.01 6.98
N MET A 332 -24.20 -6.62 5.73
CA MET A 332 -24.66 -5.38 5.16
C MET A 332 -25.85 -5.64 4.25
N ARG A 333 -26.59 -4.59 3.90
CA ARG A 333 -27.63 -4.67 2.87
C ARG A 333 -27.09 -5.36 1.61
N GLU A 334 -27.97 -5.97 0.84
CA GLU A 334 -27.63 -6.69 -0.40
C GLU A 334 -26.80 -7.98 -0.16
N GLY A 335 -26.65 -8.42 1.08
CA GLY A 335 -25.98 -9.69 1.42
C GLY A 335 -24.46 -9.66 1.44
N TYR A 336 -23.84 -8.50 1.45
CA TYR A 336 -22.39 -8.39 1.57
C TYR A 336 -21.92 -8.43 3.02
N LEU A 337 -20.78 -9.08 3.26
CA LEU A 337 -20.15 -9.16 4.58
C LEU A 337 -19.18 -7.98 4.76
N GLY A 338 -19.54 -7.03 5.60
CA GLY A 338 -18.67 -5.94 6.00
C GLY A 338 -17.65 -6.38 7.06
N TYR A 339 -16.41 -5.93 6.96
CA TYR A 339 -15.39 -6.09 7.99
C TYR A 339 -14.94 -4.71 8.47
N ARG A 340 -15.41 -4.30 9.66
CA ARG A 340 -15.31 -2.94 10.19
C ARG A 340 -13.93 -2.56 10.72
N LYS A 341 -12.89 -3.23 10.27
CA LYS A 341 -11.50 -2.88 10.56
C LYS A 341 -11.18 -1.45 10.13
N PHE A 342 -11.61 -1.03 8.94
CA PHE A 342 -11.37 0.30 8.41
C PHE A 342 -12.63 1.14 8.46
N ARG A 343 -12.56 2.30 9.10
CA ARG A 343 -13.67 3.24 9.25
C ARG A 343 -13.15 4.68 9.05
N ILE A 344 -13.91 5.48 8.33
CA ILE A 344 -13.63 6.91 8.20
C ILE A 344 -13.92 7.64 9.51
N ARG A 345 -13.16 8.68 9.82
CA ARG A 345 -13.44 9.56 10.94
C ARG A 345 -14.61 10.52 10.63
N ALA A 346 -15.16 11.16 11.66
CA ALA A 346 -16.29 12.10 11.53
C ALA A 346 -15.97 13.33 10.64
N ASP A 347 -14.69 13.70 10.53
CA ASP A 347 -14.19 14.76 9.65
C ASP A 347 -13.94 14.30 8.20
N GLN A 348 -14.38 13.09 7.87
CA GLN A 348 -14.21 12.43 6.57
C GLN A 348 -12.74 12.17 6.18
N THR A 349 -11.85 12.05 7.15
CA THR A 349 -10.47 11.63 6.95
C THR A 349 -10.19 10.30 7.66
N GLY A 350 -8.99 9.80 7.51
CA GLY A 350 -8.48 8.64 8.25
C GLY A 350 -7.04 8.39 7.85
N ASP A 351 -6.18 8.24 8.86
CA ASP A 351 -4.76 7.97 8.63
C ASP A 351 -4.57 6.59 8.02
N ILE A 352 -3.49 6.41 7.27
CA ILE A 352 -3.23 5.17 6.51
C ILE A 352 -2.05 4.45 7.15
N VAL A 353 -2.27 3.21 7.59
CA VAL A 353 -1.20 2.33 8.06
C VAL A 353 -0.36 1.82 6.89
N VAL A 354 0.97 1.77 7.07
CA VAL A 354 1.93 1.20 6.11
C VAL A 354 2.73 0.06 6.74
N MET A 355 2.97 0.15 8.05
CA MET A 355 3.67 -0.89 8.80
C MET A 355 3.24 -0.87 10.26
N ARG A 356 3.11 -2.04 10.87
CA ARG A 356 2.76 -2.19 12.29
C ARG A 356 3.40 -3.43 12.92
N SER A 357 3.52 -3.42 14.23
CA SER A 357 4.25 -4.45 14.98
C SER A 357 3.65 -5.86 14.84
N ALA A 358 2.34 -6.00 14.63
CA ALA A 358 1.73 -7.31 14.40
C ALA A 358 2.29 -8.01 13.16
N GLU A 359 2.56 -7.27 12.07
CA GLU A 359 3.24 -7.82 10.91
C GLU A 359 4.65 -8.34 11.27
N MET A 360 5.36 -7.62 12.12
CA MET A 360 6.71 -8.00 12.55
C MET A 360 6.71 -9.31 13.34
N TYR A 361 5.75 -9.50 14.25
CA TYR A 361 5.57 -10.79 14.94
C TYR A 361 5.28 -11.94 13.98
N LEU A 362 4.49 -11.70 12.93
CA LEU A 362 4.19 -12.69 11.89
C LEU A 362 5.41 -13.00 11.01
N ILE A 363 6.22 -12.00 10.64
CA ILE A 363 7.48 -12.21 9.91
C ILE A 363 8.43 -13.05 10.76
N ALA A 364 8.60 -12.70 12.03
CA ALA A 364 9.48 -13.44 12.94
C ALA A 364 9.03 -14.90 13.11
N ALA A 365 7.71 -15.12 13.29
CA ALA A 365 7.15 -16.45 13.41
C ALA A 365 7.37 -17.30 12.15
N GLU A 366 7.06 -16.75 10.98
CA GLU A 366 7.25 -17.43 9.69
C GLU A 366 8.70 -17.75 9.42
N ALA A 367 9.58 -16.79 9.61
CA ALA A 367 11.02 -16.93 9.36
C ALA A 367 11.63 -18.02 10.26
N LEU A 368 11.34 -18.01 11.57
CA LEU A 368 11.81 -19.04 12.50
C LEU A 368 11.24 -20.42 12.15
N ALA A 369 9.97 -20.49 11.75
CA ALA A 369 9.36 -21.75 11.32
C ALA A 369 10.05 -22.31 10.06
N ARG A 370 10.35 -21.45 9.06
CA ARG A 370 11.06 -21.83 7.84
C ARG A 370 12.51 -22.25 8.10
N GLU A 371 13.16 -21.70 9.14
CA GLU A 371 14.49 -22.12 9.62
C GLU A 371 14.45 -23.46 10.35
N GLY A 372 13.27 -24.02 10.64
CA GLY A 372 13.10 -25.25 11.42
C GLY A 372 13.13 -25.07 12.94
N ARG A 373 13.11 -23.83 13.43
CA ARG A 373 13.15 -23.45 14.86
C ARG A 373 11.72 -23.33 15.41
N LEU A 374 10.96 -24.45 15.38
CA LEU A 374 9.50 -24.44 15.60
C LEU A 374 9.11 -23.92 16.98
N GLU A 375 9.81 -24.35 18.05
CA GLU A 375 9.56 -23.89 19.42
C GLU A 375 9.85 -22.39 19.63
N GLU A 376 10.70 -21.82 18.83
CA GLU A 376 10.99 -20.39 18.85
C GLU A 376 9.96 -19.63 18.00
N ALA A 377 9.53 -20.20 16.88
CA ALA A 377 8.53 -19.63 15.98
C ALA A 377 7.18 -19.39 16.65
N VAL A 378 6.76 -20.31 17.54
CA VAL A 378 5.47 -20.16 18.27
C VAL A 378 5.50 -19.03 19.31
N LYS A 379 6.65 -18.50 19.71
CA LYS A 379 6.73 -17.40 20.70
C LYS A 379 6.15 -16.10 20.14
N PRO A 380 6.66 -15.52 19.02
CA PRO A 380 6.06 -14.34 18.41
C PRO A 380 4.62 -14.60 17.92
N LEU A 381 4.31 -15.80 17.41
CA LEU A 381 2.96 -16.17 17.06
C LEU A 381 2.01 -16.07 18.27
N ASN A 382 2.40 -16.63 19.43
CA ASN A 382 1.61 -16.58 20.64
C ASN A 382 1.47 -15.16 21.21
N THR A 383 2.46 -14.32 21.06
CA THR A 383 2.37 -12.90 21.44
C THR A 383 1.20 -12.23 20.69
N LEU A 384 1.08 -12.46 19.38
CA LEU A 384 -0.03 -11.94 18.58
C LEU A 384 -1.36 -12.63 18.94
N ARG A 385 -1.41 -13.97 18.99
CA ARG A 385 -2.62 -14.73 19.28
C ARG A 385 -3.23 -14.33 20.62
N ASN A 386 -2.42 -14.22 21.66
CA ASN A 386 -2.87 -13.80 22.99
C ASN A 386 -3.44 -12.37 22.97
N ALA A 387 -2.84 -11.46 22.22
CA ALA A 387 -3.37 -10.11 22.03
C ALA A 387 -4.72 -10.11 21.28
N ARG A 388 -5.01 -11.13 20.50
CA ARG A 388 -6.30 -11.32 19.80
C ARG A 388 -7.29 -12.20 20.58
N GLY A 389 -7.03 -12.47 21.88
CA GLY A 389 -7.92 -13.24 22.75
C GLY A 389 -7.83 -14.76 22.57
N LEU A 390 -6.86 -15.23 21.81
CA LEU A 390 -6.69 -16.65 21.51
C LEU A 390 -5.68 -17.32 22.45
N ALA A 391 -5.86 -18.61 22.68
CA ALA A 391 -4.90 -19.42 23.40
C ALA A 391 -3.58 -19.58 22.63
N ASN A 392 -2.54 -20.00 23.34
CA ASN A 392 -1.29 -20.38 22.72
C ASN A 392 -1.49 -21.44 21.65
N TYR A 393 -0.71 -21.33 20.57
CA TYR A 393 -0.70 -22.31 19.51
C TYR A 393 -0.20 -23.67 20.04
N ASP A 394 -0.96 -24.72 19.75
CA ASP A 394 -0.58 -26.10 20.09
C ASP A 394 0.33 -26.67 18.98
N LEU A 395 1.62 -26.80 19.29
CA LEU A 395 2.62 -27.35 18.39
C LEU A 395 2.67 -28.87 18.38
N ALA A 396 1.98 -29.55 19.33
CA ALA A 396 2.05 -31.01 19.48
C ALA A 396 1.62 -31.71 18.17
N GLY A 397 2.49 -32.55 17.64
CA GLY A 397 2.23 -33.33 16.43
C GLY A 397 2.17 -32.52 15.13
N LYS A 398 2.55 -31.23 15.13
CA LYS A 398 2.61 -30.41 13.94
C LYS A 398 3.97 -30.52 13.23
N THR A 399 3.93 -30.52 11.89
CA THR A 399 5.15 -30.42 11.06
C THR A 399 5.54 -28.97 10.84
N GLN A 400 6.74 -28.76 10.34
CA GLN A 400 7.24 -27.43 9.93
C GLN A 400 6.31 -26.80 8.90
N GLU A 401 5.93 -27.53 7.86
CA GLU A 401 5.04 -27.08 6.79
C GLU A 401 3.68 -26.67 7.36
N ARG A 402 3.14 -27.48 8.27
CA ARG A 402 1.86 -27.16 8.90
C ARG A 402 1.93 -25.88 9.73
N LEU A 403 3.01 -25.68 10.49
CA LEU A 403 3.19 -24.45 11.27
C LEU A 403 3.30 -23.23 10.33
N VAL A 404 4.05 -23.33 9.22
CA VAL A 404 4.15 -22.26 8.22
C VAL A 404 2.77 -21.94 7.64
N ASP A 405 1.96 -22.96 7.29
CA ASP A 405 0.61 -22.76 6.77
C ASP A 405 -0.30 -22.07 7.79
N ASP A 406 -0.24 -22.48 9.06
CA ASP A 406 -1.04 -21.88 10.13
C ASP A 406 -0.61 -20.42 10.42
N ILE A 407 0.69 -20.09 10.29
CA ILE A 407 1.18 -18.71 10.38
C ILE A 407 0.70 -17.87 9.18
N LEU A 408 0.73 -18.40 7.96
CA LEU A 408 0.20 -17.72 6.78
C LEU A 408 -1.31 -17.49 6.88
N LEU A 409 -2.05 -18.44 7.50
CA LEU A 409 -3.46 -18.26 7.79
C LEU A 409 -3.67 -17.12 8.81
N GLU A 410 -2.82 -17.03 9.85
CA GLU A 410 -2.87 -15.93 10.81
C GLU A 410 -2.54 -14.58 10.15
N ARG A 411 -1.62 -14.54 9.17
CA ARG A 411 -1.35 -13.34 8.38
C ARG A 411 -2.58 -12.87 7.61
N ARG A 412 -3.33 -13.77 6.96
CA ARG A 412 -4.59 -13.44 6.28
C ARG A 412 -5.60 -12.79 7.23
N ARG A 413 -5.82 -13.42 8.43
CA ARG A 413 -6.72 -12.85 9.45
C ARG A 413 -6.30 -11.46 9.91
N GLU A 414 -4.99 -11.28 10.11
CA GLU A 414 -4.44 -10.08 10.71
C GLU A 414 -4.32 -8.92 9.72
N LEU A 415 -3.82 -9.17 8.52
CA LEU A 415 -3.39 -8.16 7.58
C LEU A 415 -4.42 -7.82 6.48
N TRP A 416 -5.65 -8.32 6.61
CA TRP A 416 -6.73 -8.01 5.66
C TRP A 416 -6.90 -6.50 5.46
N GLY A 417 -6.95 -6.06 4.19
CA GLY A 417 -7.13 -4.66 3.82
C GLY A 417 -5.85 -3.81 3.91
N GLU A 418 -4.68 -4.42 4.15
CA GLU A 418 -3.40 -3.72 4.30
C GLU A 418 -2.43 -3.93 3.11
N GLY A 419 -2.91 -4.56 2.01
CA GLY A 419 -2.15 -4.71 0.77
C GLY A 419 -1.18 -5.88 0.76
N PHE A 420 -1.46 -6.95 1.50
CA PHE A 420 -0.61 -8.13 1.54
C PHE A 420 -1.15 -9.32 0.74
N GLY A 421 -2.41 -9.27 0.30
CA GLY A 421 -3.08 -10.43 -0.27
C GLY A 421 -2.34 -11.06 -1.43
N ILE A 422 -2.23 -10.36 -2.57
CA ILE A 422 -1.57 -10.93 -3.75
C ILE A 422 -0.06 -11.10 -3.58
N THR A 423 0.60 -10.24 -2.79
CA THR A 423 2.04 -10.34 -2.55
C THR A 423 2.41 -11.57 -1.70
N ASP A 424 1.57 -11.94 -0.73
CA ASP A 424 1.73 -13.19 0.03
C ASP A 424 1.51 -14.43 -0.85
N ILE A 425 0.54 -14.40 -1.77
CA ILE A 425 0.32 -15.46 -2.77
C ILE A 425 1.53 -15.60 -3.69
N LEU A 426 2.04 -14.50 -4.24
CA LEU A 426 3.20 -14.50 -5.15
C LEU A 426 4.47 -15.01 -4.46
N ARG A 427 4.81 -14.47 -3.27
CA ARG A 427 6.05 -14.85 -2.57
C ARG A 427 6.06 -16.30 -2.09
N THR A 428 4.89 -16.85 -1.78
CA THR A 428 4.73 -18.26 -1.36
C THR A 428 4.48 -19.19 -2.53
N GLN A 429 4.44 -18.67 -3.75
CA GLN A 429 4.18 -19.40 -5.00
C GLN A 429 2.88 -20.22 -4.92
N ARG A 430 1.85 -19.67 -4.32
CA ARG A 430 0.50 -20.23 -4.24
C ARG A 430 -0.38 -19.72 -5.37
N SER A 431 -1.56 -20.28 -5.45
CA SER A 431 -2.64 -19.82 -6.34
C SER A 431 -3.62 -18.97 -5.55
N VAL A 432 -4.30 -18.07 -6.24
CA VAL A 432 -5.55 -17.47 -5.75
C VAL A 432 -6.59 -18.58 -5.57
N GLU A 433 -7.32 -18.56 -4.47
CA GLU A 433 -8.34 -19.54 -4.10
C GLU A 433 -9.66 -18.83 -3.79
N ARG A 434 -10.45 -18.55 -4.82
CA ARG A 434 -11.79 -17.97 -4.70
C ARG A 434 -12.83 -19.04 -4.88
N MET A 435 -13.53 -19.37 -3.81
CA MET A 435 -14.61 -20.36 -3.84
C MET A 435 -15.95 -19.64 -3.88
N PRO A 436 -16.82 -19.95 -4.87
CA PRO A 436 -18.19 -19.46 -4.86
C PRO A 436 -18.93 -20.13 -3.70
N LEU A 437 -19.97 -19.46 -3.17
CA LEU A 437 -20.83 -20.06 -2.17
C LEU A 437 -21.53 -21.30 -2.75
N THR A 438 -21.64 -22.34 -1.94
CA THR A 438 -22.52 -23.48 -2.25
C THR A 438 -23.98 -23.03 -2.28
N LYS A 439 -24.85 -23.86 -2.85
CA LYS A 439 -26.29 -23.58 -2.88
C LYS A 439 -26.86 -23.39 -1.46
N GLU A 440 -26.45 -24.24 -0.50
CA GLU A 440 -26.89 -24.17 0.88
C GLU A 440 -26.43 -22.88 1.57
N GLU A 441 -25.16 -22.47 1.36
CA GLU A 441 -24.63 -21.19 1.87
C GLU A 441 -25.35 -20.00 1.25
N ALA A 442 -25.59 -20.01 -0.06
CA ALA A 442 -26.25 -18.93 -0.78
C ALA A 442 -27.76 -18.80 -0.43
N GLU A 443 -28.41 -19.86 0.01
CA GLU A 443 -29.81 -19.86 0.49
C GLU A 443 -29.95 -19.46 1.97
N LYS A 444 -28.85 -19.39 2.71
CA LYS A 444 -28.86 -18.99 4.13
C LYS A 444 -29.20 -17.50 4.24
N THR A 445 -30.12 -17.20 5.17
CA THR A 445 -30.57 -15.82 5.38
C THR A 445 -29.88 -15.22 6.61
N TYR A 446 -29.49 -13.96 6.50
CA TYR A 446 -28.89 -13.18 7.58
C TYR A 446 -29.64 -11.87 7.80
N ASP A 447 -29.74 -11.45 9.06
CA ASP A 447 -30.15 -10.09 9.39
C ASP A 447 -29.08 -9.11 8.95
N CYS A 448 -29.43 -8.23 8.03
CA CYS A 448 -28.51 -7.24 7.50
C CYS A 448 -28.79 -5.85 8.05
N TRP A 449 -27.75 -5.16 8.51
CA TRP A 449 -27.86 -3.76 8.89
C TRP A 449 -28.16 -2.89 7.67
N GLN A 450 -29.17 -2.03 7.84
CA GLN A 450 -29.50 -1.00 6.87
C GLN A 450 -29.53 0.35 7.58
N GLN A 451 -28.94 1.35 6.99
CA GLN A 451 -28.99 2.71 7.52
C GLN A 451 -30.43 3.18 7.66
N GLY A 452 -30.81 3.74 8.83
CA GLY A 452 -32.16 4.20 9.11
C GLY A 452 -33.02 3.21 9.90
N ASP A 453 -32.41 2.37 10.73
CA ASP A 453 -33.04 1.56 11.80
C ASP A 453 -33.84 0.34 11.38
N THR A 454 -33.86 -0.05 10.12
CA THR A 454 -34.60 -1.24 9.71
C THR A 454 -33.65 -2.34 9.30
N TYR A 455 -33.56 -3.40 10.10
CA TYR A 455 -32.92 -4.64 9.68
C TYR A 455 -33.80 -5.32 8.61
N ARG A 456 -33.10 -5.81 7.58
CA ARG A 456 -33.72 -6.65 6.55
C ARG A 456 -32.89 -7.92 6.42
N GLU A 457 -33.57 -9.00 6.08
CA GLU A 457 -32.93 -10.26 5.77
C GLU A 457 -32.43 -10.27 4.32
N TYR A 458 -31.21 -10.72 4.11
CA TYR A 458 -30.60 -10.92 2.79
C TYR A 458 -29.84 -12.24 2.73
N ASN A 459 -29.75 -12.80 1.54
CA ASN A 459 -28.87 -13.92 1.28
C ASN A 459 -27.43 -13.43 1.09
N PRO A 460 -26.44 -14.22 1.51
CA PRO A 460 -25.04 -13.83 1.38
C PRO A 460 -24.60 -13.78 -0.09
N GLU A 461 -23.72 -12.81 -0.40
CA GLU A 461 -23.00 -12.74 -1.65
C GLU A 461 -21.56 -13.23 -1.44
N GLY A 462 -21.06 -14.08 -2.33
CA GLY A 462 -19.70 -14.62 -2.32
C GLY A 462 -18.94 -14.33 -3.60
N HIS A 463 -17.84 -15.04 -3.82
CA HIS A 463 -17.05 -14.90 -5.03
C HIS A 463 -17.85 -15.28 -6.29
N TRP A 464 -17.88 -14.35 -7.26
CA TRP A 464 -18.52 -14.53 -8.57
C TRP A 464 -17.52 -14.59 -9.74
N PHE A 465 -16.25 -14.27 -9.49
CA PHE A 465 -15.17 -14.33 -10.46
C PHE A 465 -14.09 -15.31 -9.95
N THR A 466 -14.08 -16.53 -10.49
CA THR A 466 -13.37 -17.69 -9.97
C THR A 466 -12.38 -18.32 -10.97
N SER A 467 -12.06 -17.60 -12.05
CA SER A 467 -11.08 -17.97 -13.06
C SER A 467 -10.38 -16.75 -13.61
N PHE A 468 -9.31 -16.91 -14.36
CA PHE A 468 -8.70 -15.81 -15.10
C PHE A 468 -9.61 -15.27 -16.21
N PRO A 469 -9.34 -14.06 -16.77
CA PRO A 469 -10.15 -13.46 -17.83
C PRO A 469 -10.31 -14.34 -19.08
N ASP A 470 -9.34 -15.19 -19.37
CA ASP A 470 -9.37 -16.14 -20.49
C ASP A 470 -10.14 -17.44 -20.18
N GLY A 471 -10.74 -17.55 -18.99
CA GLY A 471 -11.48 -18.71 -18.52
C GLY A 471 -10.60 -19.86 -17.98
N THR A 472 -9.29 -19.71 -17.94
CA THR A 472 -8.41 -20.69 -17.31
C THR A 472 -8.49 -20.63 -15.79
N LYS A 473 -8.23 -21.76 -15.12
CA LYS A 473 -8.21 -21.82 -13.65
C LYS A 473 -7.07 -21.01 -13.07
N PHE A 474 -7.26 -20.50 -11.87
CA PHE A 474 -6.16 -19.94 -11.09
C PHE A 474 -5.07 -20.99 -10.85
N VAL A 475 -3.83 -20.62 -11.10
CA VAL A 475 -2.63 -21.46 -10.93
C VAL A 475 -1.50 -20.67 -10.32
N PRO A 476 -0.58 -21.30 -9.59
CA PRO A 476 0.61 -20.62 -9.07
C PRO A 476 1.44 -19.97 -10.16
N ASN A 477 2.09 -18.85 -9.81
CA ASN A 477 3.00 -18.14 -10.72
C ASN A 477 2.35 -17.77 -12.08
N SER A 478 1.07 -17.41 -12.08
CA SER A 478 0.41 -16.91 -13.29
C SER A 478 0.84 -15.47 -13.60
N VAL A 479 1.03 -15.17 -14.88
CA VAL A 479 1.34 -13.80 -15.35
C VAL A 479 0.22 -12.81 -15.06
N TYR A 480 -1.01 -13.26 -14.86
CA TYR A 480 -2.13 -12.41 -14.45
C TYR A 480 -1.95 -11.78 -13.05
N TYR A 481 -1.06 -12.32 -12.23
CA TYR A 481 -0.74 -11.76 -10.92
C TYR A 481 0.27 -10.61 -10.99
N LEU A 482 0.96 -10.45 -12.13
CA LEU A 482 2.02 -9.45 -12.29
C LEU A 482 1.47 -8.15 -12.89
N TYR A 483 2.07 -7.04 -12.51
CA TYR A 483 1.87 -5.75 -13.14
C TYR A 483 2.64 -5.70 -14.47
N ALA A 484 2.01 -5.12 -15.47
CA ALA A 484 2.68 -4.84 -16.73
C ALA A 484 3.47 -3.52 -16.67
N ILE A 485 4.52 -3.41 -17.47
CA ILE A 485 5.16 -2.13 -17.73
C ILE A 485 4.23 -1.30 -18.64
N PRO A 486 4.00 -0.01 -18.35
CA PRO A 486 3.11 0.81 -19.16
C PRO A 486 3.57 0.91 -20.62
N GLU A 487 2.62 0.88 -21.55
CA GLU A 487 2.90 1.02 -22.98
C GLU A 487 3.69 2.29 -23.31
N LYS A 488 3.42 3.40 -22.62
CA LYS A 488 4.18 4.65 -22.80
C LYS A 488 5.67 4.49 -22.46
N GLU A 489 5.99 3.69 -21.44
CA GLU A 489 7.38 3.40 -21.07
C GLU A 489 8.06 2.52 -22.10
N THR A 490 7.42 1.43 -22.53
CA THR A 490 8.00 0.52 -23.54
C THR A 490 8.18 1.22 -24.88
N ASN A 491 7.31 2.17 -25.22
CA ASN A 491 7.44 2.98 -26.45
C ASN A 491 8.57 4.03 -26.34
N ALA A 492 8.85 4.56 -25.13
CA ALA A 492 9.87 5.58 -24.91
C ALA A 492 11.26 4.98 -24.60
N ASN A 493 11.32 3.78 -24.06
CA ASN A 493 12.56 3.11 -23.64
C ASN A 493 12.79 1.83 -24.45
N PRO A 494 13.68 1.85 -25.45
CA PRO A 494 13.95 0.69 -26.31
C PRO A 494 14.68 -0.46 -25.60
N ASN A 495 15.09 -0.28 -24.36
CA ASN A 495 15.82 -1.28 -23.57
C ASN A 495 14.88 -2.12 -22.65
N LEU A 496 13.54 -1.88 -22.66
CA LEU A 496 12.53 -2.60 -21.87
C LEU A 496 11.95 -3.83 -22.57
#